data_0fbf3a36015de1dd97f1ee8adcee0ab5
#
_entry.id   0fbf3a36015de1dd97f1ee8adcee0ab5
#
_cell.length_a   1.000
_cell.length_b   1.000
_cell.length_c   1.000
_cell.angle_alpha   90.00
_cell.angle_beta   90.00
_cell.angle_gamma   90.00
#
_symmetry.space_group_name_H-M   'P 1'
#
loop_
_entity.id
_entity.type
_entity.pdbx_description
1 polymer ?
#
loop_
_entity_poly.entity_id
_entity_poly.type
_entity_poly.pdbx_seq_one_letter_code
_entity_poly.pdbx_strand_id
1 'polypeptide(L)'
;MSCQASRRDDFFRSVSLGRPSRTPFYFTLCDSLIEEFERRNGKQDYFDFFDMPFRALALEPTRNPPDYSRYFENLQPVDEINEWGVGYIRGSQFHFRRMISPMKEFEDPAQVWSFPLPDILDDYRWEDFAERIGELKSKDYVIMNGPPFIDIFEPAWYLRGFEQLLMDLHLNPSMAEACLERMTDIKCRLARRYSQAGVDVLIFGDDIGEERNMILSPEIWRRWLKPRLRRAIRTAKEINPEVICYYHSDGNIESVIPDLIETGVEILNPIQPECVDPLRIKQEYGQALTLWGTIGTQRLMPFATPQEVTNTVKTTIRELGYNGGLVIAPTHILEPEVPWENILALVDAIEEEAF
;
A
#
# COMPACT_ATOMS: atom_id res chain seq x y z
N MET A 1 -5.79 -22.76 -31.83
CA MET A 1 -6.13 -22.53 -30.42
C MET A 1 -5.46 -21.22 -30.04
N SER A 2 -6.22 -20.13 -29.87
CA SER A 2 -5.65 -18.90 -29.31
C SER A 2 -5.22 -19.22 -27.88
N CYS A 3 -3.94 -19.09 -27.58
CA CYS A 3 -3.45 -19.18 -26.21
C CYS A 3 -4.16 -18.05 -25.45
N GLN A 4 -5.04 -18.39 -24.52
CA GLN A 4 -5.69 -17.39 -23.67
C GLN A 4 -4.57 -16.72 -22.88
N ALA A 5 -4.54 -15.38 -22.84
CA ALA A 5 -3.55 -14.65 -22.05
C ALA A 5 -3.63 -15.07 -20.59
N SER A 6 -2.49 -15.16 -19.93
CA SER A 6 -2.45 -15.45 -18.52
C SER A 6 -2.93 -14.26 -17.69
N ARG A 7 -3.29 -14.48 -16.42
CA ARG A 7 -3.65 -13.39 -15.49
C ARG A 7 -2.51 -12.39 -15.30
N ARG A 8 -1.29 -12.90 -15.27
CA ARG A 8 -0.08 -12.09 -15.21
C ARG A 8 0.08 -11.24 -16.48
N ASP A 9 -0.12 -11.83 -17.67
CA ASP A 9 -0.06 -11.10 -18.95
C ASP A 9 -1.12 -10.00 -19.01
N ASP A 10 -2.35 -10.28 -18.55
CA ASP A 10 -3.42 -9.31 -18.48
C ASP A 10 -3.07 -8.13 -17.56
N PHE A 11 -2.42 -8.38 -16.41
CA PHE A 11 -1.94 -7.31 -15.54
C PHE A 11 -0.91 -6.42 -16.24
N PHE A 12 0.15 -7.00 -16.80
CA PHE A 12 1.19 -6.22 -17.47
C PHE A 12 0.66 -5.45 -18.67
N ARG A 13 -0.27 -6.07 -19.42
CA ARG A 13 -0.94 -5.38 -20.51
C ARG A 13 -1.76 -4.20 -20.03
N SER A 14 -2.51 -4.36 -18.94
CA SER A 14 -3.28 -3.28 -18.34
C SER A 14 -2.40 -2.13 -17.87
N VAL A 15 -1.31 -2.42 -17.14
CA VAL A 15 -0.37 -1.39 -16.65
C VAL A 15 0.36 -0.69 -17.79
N SER A 16 0.63 -1.39 -18.90
CA SER A 16 1.17 -0.79 -20.12
C SER A 16 0.12 -0.01 -20.93
N LEU A 17 -1.02 0.29 -20.35
CA LEU A 17 -2.14 1.01 -20.98
C LEU A 17 -2.67 0.32 -22.24
N GLY A 18 -2.58 -1.00 -22.27
CA GLY A 18 -3.16 -1.86 -23.30
C GLY A 18 -4.37 -2.60 -22.75
N ARG A 19 -5.36 -2.85 -23.62
CA ARG A 19 -6.58 -3.57 -23.21
C ARG A 19 -6.27 -5.04 -22.89
N PRO A 20 -6.48 -5.50 -21.63
CA PRO A 20 -6.30 -6.91 -21.26
C PRO A 20 -7.45 -7.76 -21.79
N SER A 21 -7.30 -9.08 -21.79
CA SER A 21 -8.40 -10.02 -22.11
C SER A 21 -9.44 -10.04 -20.97
N ARG A 22 -8.95 -9.94 -19.75
CA ARG A 22 -9.76 -9.83 -18.53
C ARG A 22 -9.17 -8.72 -17.66
N THR A 23 -10.04 -7.89 -17.09
CA THR A 23 -9.59 -6.82 -16.18
C THR A 23 -8.93 -7.44 -14.95
N PRO A 24 -7.66 -7.10 -14.64
CA PRO A 24 -7.01 -7.56 -13.43
C PRO A 24 -7.79 -7.07 -12.19
N PHE A 25 -7.84 -7.91 -11.16
CA PHE A 25 -8.50 -7.53 -9.92
C PHE A 25 -7.77 -8.06 -8.68
N TYR A 26 -8.04 -7.43 -7.56
CA TYR A 26 -7.42 -7.74 -6.28
C TYR A 26 -8.35 -7.36 -5.13
N PHE A 27 -8.33 -8.13 -4.06
CA PHE A 27 -8.91 -7.74 -2.78
C PHE A 27 -8.25 -8.49 -1.63
N THR A 28 -8.37 -7.93 -0.43
CA THR A 28 -7.96 -8.55 0.81
C THR A 28 -9.16 -8.67 1.75
N LEU A 29 -9.17 -9.74 2.52
CA LEU A 29 -10.20 -10.06 3.51
C LEU A 29 -9.64 -9.85 4.91
N CYS A 30 -10.43 -9.27 5.81
CA CYS A 30 -10.11 -9.28 7.24
C CYS A 30 -10.21 -10.69 7.83
N ASP A 31 -9.64 -10.90 9.01
CA ASP A 31 -9.54 -12.23 9.62
C ASP A 31 -10.90 -12.95 9.70
N SER A 32 -11.97 -12.25 10.07
CA SER A 32 -13.30 -12.85 10.17
C SER A 32 -13.90 -13.28 8.82
N LEU A 33 -13.59 -12.56 7.75
CA LEU A 33 -13.99 -12.96 6.40
C LEU A 33 -13.11 -14.09 5.86
N ILE A 34 -11.85 -14.19 6.28
CA ILE A 34 -11.00 -15.36 6.00
C ILE A 34 -11.57 -16.59 6.69
N GLU A 35 -11.97 -16.49 7.97
CA GLU A 35 -12.64 -17.59 8.68
C GLU A 35 -13.95 -18.01 7.99
N GLU A 36 -14.75 -17.04 7.53
CA GLU A 36 -15.98 -17.31 6.78
C GLU A 36 -15.68 -17.99 5.44
N PHE A 37 -14.64 -17.55 4.72
CA PHE A 37 -14.18 -18.20 3.50
C PHE A 37 -13.78 -19.65 3.76
N GLU A 38 -12.95 -19.93 4.78
CA GLU A 38 -12.52 -21.27 5.14
C GLU A 38 -13.69 -22.16 5.54
N ARG A 39 -14.69 -21.63 6.24
CA ARG A 39 -15.90 -22.35 6.62
C ARG A 39 -16.73 -22.77 5.40
N ARG A 40 -16.78 -21.96 4.36
CA ARG A 40 -17.54 -22.22 3.13
C ARG A 40 -16.79 -23.13 2.14
N ASN A 41 -15.50 -22.93 2.00
CA ASN A 41 -14.71 -23.50 0.90
C ASN A 41 -13.60 -24.45 1.37
N GLY A 42 -13.43 -24.63 2.69
CA GLY A 42 -12.31 -25.36 3.26
C GLY A 42 -11.04 -24.52 3.38
N LYS A 43 -10.02 -25.11 4.02
CA LYS A 43 -8.73 -24.44 4.20
C LYS A 43 -7.92 -24.42 2.91
N GLN A 44 -8.03 -23.37 2.14
CA GLN A 44 -7.29 -23.11 0.93
C GLN A 44 -6.96 -21.61 0.83
N ASP A 45 -6.03 -21.25 -0.03
CA ASP A 45 -5.69 -19.86 -0.30
C ASP A 45 -6.83 -19.21 -1.11
N TYR A 46 -7.40 -18.12 -0.58
CA TYR A 46 -8.50 -17.42 -1.27
C TYR A 46 -8.01 -16.65 -2.51
N PHE A 47 -6.73 -16.29 -2.59
CA PHE A 47 -6.17 -15.72 -3.82
C PHE A 47 -6.17 -16.75 -4.96
N ASP A 48 -5.85 -18.00 -4.66
CA ASP A 48 -5.90 -19.09 -5.65
C ASP A 48 -7.34 -19.45 -5.99
N PHE A 49 -8.22 -19.47 -4.98
CA PHE A 49 -9.64 -19.78 -5.19
C PHE A 49 -10.33 -18.81 -6.14
N PHE A 50 -10.07 -17.50 -5.96
CA PHE A 50 -10.61 -16.44 -6.82
C PHE A 50 -9.71 -16.15 -8.04
N ASP A 51 -8.67 -16.93 -8.27
CA ASP A 51 -7.74 -16.79 -9.39
C ASP A 51 -7.11 -15.37 -9.48
N MET A 52 -6.76 -14.80 -8.34
CA MET A 52 -6.05 -13.50 -8.27
C MET A 52 -4.55 -13.70 -8.48
N PRO A 53 -3.93 -12.96 -9.43
CA PRO A 53 -2.52 -13.22 -9.79
C PRO A 53 -1.50 -12.69 -8.78
N PHE A 54 -1.92 -11.91 -7.81
CA PHE A 54 -1.00 -11.16 -6.95
C PHE A 54 -0.54 -11.97 -5.75
N ARG A 55 0.77 -11.86 -5.44
CA ARG A 55 1.36 -12.41 -4.21
C ARG A 55 2.28 -11.38 -3.59
N ALA A 56 2.00 -11.03 -2.33
CA ALA A 56 2.84 -10.16 -1.53
C ALA A 56 3.82 -11.00 -0.70
N LEU A 57 5.11 -10.76 -0.86
CA LEU A 57 6.14 -11.44 -0.08
C LEU A 57 6.59 -10.56 1.09
N ALA A 58 6.24 -10.99 2.31
CA ALA A 58 6.69 -10.35 3.54
C ALA A 58 8.14 -10.75 3.88
N LEU A 59 8.86 -9.81 4.50
CA LEU A 59 10.13 -10.11 5.17
C LEU A 59 9.85 -10.77 6.52
N GLU A 60 10.77 -11.62 6.96
CA GLU A 60 10.70 -12.15 8.32
C GLU A 60 10.82 -11.02 9.36
N PRO A 61 10.10 -11.12 10.49
CA PRO A 61 10.25 -10.18 11.61
C PRO A 61 11.69 -10.15 12.16
N THR A 62 12.04 -9.09 12.87
CA THR A 62 13.32 -8.97 13.55
C THR A 62 13.47 -10.06 14.61
N ARG A 63 14.50 -10.90 14.49
CA ARG A 63 14.77 -11.99 15.46
C ARG A 63 15.23 -11.45 16.82
N ASN A 64 15.97 -10.34 16.82
CA ASN A 64 16.51 -9.71 18.01
C ASN A 64 16.20 -8.20 17.99
N PRO A 65 14.97 -7.79 18.34
CA PRO A 65 14.63 -6.37 18.39
C PRO A 65 15.45 -5.65 19.45
N PRO A 66 15.82 -4.38 19.22
CA PRO A 66 16.46 -3.56 20.24
C PRO A 66 15.61 -3.43 21.49
N ASP A 67 16.24 -3.20 22.64
CA ASP A 67 15.52 -2.82 23.86
C ASP A 67 15.15 -1.34 23.80
N TYR A 68 13.86 -1.09 23.78
CA TYR A 68 13.29 0.26 23.71
C TYR A 68 12.79 0.79 25.06
N SER A 69 12.87 0.01 26.15
CA SER A 69 12.27 0.33 27.46
C SER A 69 12.66 1.73 27.97
N ARG A 70 13.93 2.12 27.82
CA ARG A 70 14.43 3.45 28.23
C ARG A 70 13.73 4.65 27.57
N TYR A 71 13.15 4.46 26.38
CA TYR A 71 12.45 5.53 25.66
C TYR A 71 11.02 5.75 26.15
N PHE A 72 10.54 4.88 27.04
CA PHE A 72 9.20 4.96 27.62
C PHE A 72 9.21 5.28 29.12
N GLU A 73 10.38 5.46 29.75
CA GLU A 73 10.51 5.74 31.19
C GLU A 73 9.71 6.97 31.64
N ASN A 74 9.67 8.02 30.81
CA ASN A 74 8.96 9.27 31.08
C ASN A 74 7.63 9.38 30.29
N LEU A 75 7.24 8.35 29.58
CA LEU A 75 6.00 8.28 28.82
C LEU A 75 4.95 7.44 29.57
N GLN A 76 3.75 7.37 29.01
CA GLN A 76 2.74 6.48 29.54
C GLN A 76 3.17 5.01 29.43
N PRO A 77 2.83 4.15 30.41
CA PRO A 77 3.04 2.73 30.28
C PRO A 77 2.39 2.18 29.02
N VAL A 78 3.10 1.29 28.32
CA VAL A 78 2.65 0.63 27.11
C VAL A 78 2.42 -0.86 27.36
N ASP A 79 1.46 -1.45 26.67
CA ASP A 79 1.17 -2.89 26.76
C ASP A 79 2.08 -3.71 25.84
N GLU A 80 2.53 -3.08 24.74
CA GLU A 80 3.33 -3.72 23.70
C GLU A 80 4.25 -2.68 23.04
N ILE A 81 5.43 -3.09 22.63
CA ILE A 81 6.34 -2.31 21.77
C ILE A 81 6.63 -3.16 20.54
N ASN A 82 6.41 -2.63 19.34
CA ASN A 82 6.71 -3.35 18.12
C ASN A 82 8.22 -3.37 17.80
N GLU A 83 8.60 -4.09 16.75
CA GLU A 83 10.01 -4.22 16.34
C GLU A 83 10.68 -2.88 15.96
N TRP A 84 9.89 -1.85 15.66
CA TRP A 84 10.35 -0.51 15.31
C TRP A 84 10.45 0.44 16.49
N GLY A 85 10.06 -0.01 17.67
CA GLY A 85 10.09 0.77 18.90
C GLY A 85 8.85 1.64 19.13
N VAL A 86 7.78 1.47 18.35
CA VAL A 86 6.50 2.15 18.60
C VAL A 86 5.74 1.42 19.71
N GLY A 87 5.32 2.16 20.73
CA GLY A 87 4.52 1.60 21.83
C GLY A 87 3.03 1.60 21.50
N TYR A 88 2.30 0.64 22.07
CA TYR A 88 0.86 0.53 21.93
C TYR A 88 0.19 0.33 23.30
N ILE A 89 -0.95 1.00 23.48
CA ILE A 89 -1.85 0.81 24.60
C ILE A 89 -3.15 0.24 24.03
N ARG A 90 -3.60 -0.88 24.59
CA ARG A 90 -4.84 -1.53 24.18
C ARG A 90 -6.04 -0.64 24.50
N GLY A 91 -6.92 -0.47 23.52
CA GLY A 91 -8.20 0.18 23.71
C GLY A 91 -9.25 -0.77 24.30
N SER A 92 -10.43 -0.23 24.56
CA SER A 92 -11.59 -1.02 25.01
C SER A 92 -12.15 -1.98 23.95
N GLN A 93 -11.79 -1.78 22.69
CA GLN A 93 -12.15 -2.65 21.57
C GLN A 93 -10.87 -3.13 20.88
N PHE A 94 -10.90 -4.36 20.38
CA PHE A 94 -9.73 -5.07 19.83
C PHE A 94 -8.98 -4.30 18.72
N HIS A 95 -9.69 -3.52 17.92
CA HIS A 95 -9.11 -2.77 16.78
C HIS A 95 -8.53 -1.39 17.16
N PHE A 96 -8.85 -0.85 18.33
CA PHE A 96 -8.38 0.46 18.74
C PHE A 96 -7.18 0.36 19.67
N ARG A 97 -5.99 0.55 19.08
CA ARG A 97 -4.74 0.69 19.84
C ARG A 97 -4.30 2.15 19.79
N ARG A 98 -3.97 2.72 20.92
CA ARG A 98 -3.36 4.05 20.96
C ARG A 98 -1.85 3.92 20.84
N MET A 99 -1.27 4.58 19.84
CA MET A 99 0.17 4.67 19.65
C MET A 99 0.82 5.59 20.66
N ILE A 100 1.99 5.20 21.15
CA ILE A 100 2.90 6.01 21.97
C ILE A 100 4.22 6.09 21.22
N SER A 101 4.58 7.31 20.84
CA SER A 101 5.74 7.61 20.01
C SER A 101 6.99 7.76 20.86
N PRO A 102 8.03 6.94 20.68
CA PRO A 102 9.22 6.93 21.54
C PRO A 102 10.10 8.18 21.41
N MET A 103 10.02 8.88 20.27
CA MET A 103 10.83 10.09 20.01
C MET A 103 10.07 11.38 20.35
N LYS A 104 8.90 11.30 20.99
CA LYS A 104 8.06 12.46 21.23
C LYS A 104 8.79 13.58 21.99
N GLU A 105 9.59 13.19 22.98
CA GLU A 105 10.31 14.12 23.87
C GLU A 105 11.73 14.46 23.37
N PHE A 106 12.13 14.06 22.16
CA PHE A 106 13.44 14.39 21.61
C PHE A 106 13.55 15.87 21.30
N GLU A 107 14.64 16.49 21.72
CA GLU A 107 14.93 17.92 21.51
C GLU A 107 16.09 18.16 20.51
N ASP A 108 16.95 17.16 20.32
CA ASP A 108 18.11 17.22 19.45
C ASP A 108 17.97 16.21 18.29
N PRO A 109 18.13 16.63 17.02
CA PRO A 109 18.16 15.73 15.87
C PRO A 109 19.16 14.57 16.00
N ALA A 110 20.25 14.74 16.75
CA ALA A 110 21.20 13.67 17.02
C ALA A 110 20.57 12.47 17.76
N GLN A 111 19.53 12.72 18.59
CA GLN A 111 18.77 11.67 19.26
C GLN A 111 18.01 10.80 18.27
N VAL A 112 17.47 11.40 17.20
CA VAL A 112 16.80 10.66 16.10
C VAL A 112 17.78 9.70 15.44
N TRP A 113 18.99 10.15 15.13
CA TRP A 113 20.03 9.33 14.50
C TRP A 113 20.54 8.22 15.41
N SER A 114 20.57 8.43 16.73
CA SER A 114 21.03 7.45 17.72
C SER A 114 19.94 6.47 18.16
N PHE A 115 18.67 6.70 17.81
CA PHE A 115 17.58 5.78 18.15
C PHE A 115 17.80 4.43 17.45
N PRO A 116 17.77 3.30 18.13
CA PRO A 116 18.00 2.01 17.52
C PRO A 116 16.80 1.61 16.63
N LEU A 117 17.05 1.27 15.39
CA LEU A 117 16.07 0.68 14.49
C LEU A 117 16.51 -0.74 14.12
N PRO A 118 15.59 -1.65 13.80
CA PRO A 118 15.97 -3.00 13.39
C PRO A 118 16.76 -2.94 12.09
N ASP A 119 17.74 -3.83 11.93
CA ASP A 119 18.40 -3.98 10.63
C ASP A 119 17.52 -4.81 9.68
N ILE A 120 16.82 -4.11 8.82
CA ILE A 120 15.94 -4.73 7.81
C ILE A 120 16.71 -5.40 6.68
N LEU A 121 18.01 -5.20 6.61
CA LEU A 121 18.88 -5.79 5.59
C LEU A 121 19.65 -7.01 6.09
N ASP A 122 19.45 -7.42 7.33
CA ASP A 122 19.99 -8.68 7.84
C ASP A 122 19.75 -9.82 6.87
N ASP A 123 20.78 -10.57 6.55
CA ASP A 123 20.77 -11.55 5.46
C ASP A 123 19.70 -12.62 5.63
N TYR A 124 19.39 -13.06 6.86
CA TYR A 124 18.35 -14.04 7.11
C TYR A 124 16.95 -13.61 6.64
N ARG A 125 16.68 -12.30 6.57
CA ARG A 125 15.40 -11.75 6.07
C ARG A 125 15.26 -11.90 4.56
N TRP A 126 16.38 -12.05 3.86
CA TRP A 126 16.47 -12.12 2.40
C TRP A 126 16.91 -13.49 1.89
N GLU A 127 17.17 -14.42 2.82
CA GLU A 127 17.50 -15.81 2.49
C GLU A 127 16.37 -16.39 1.64
N ASP A 128 16.70 -17.05 0.53
CA ASP A 128 15.77 -17.64 -0.43
C ASP A 128 14.71 -16.68 -1.04
N PHE A 129 14.79 -15.38 -0.74
CA PHE A 129 13.76 -14.43 -1.18
C PHE A 129 13.66 -14.34 -2.71
N ALA A 130 14.78 -14.27 -3.40
CA ALA A 130 14.83 -14.24 -4.87
C ALA A 130 14.40 -15.59 -5.48
N GLU A 131 14.73 -16.72 -4.84
CA GLU A 131 14.30 -18.06 -5.27
C GLU A 131 12.78 -18.20 -5.17
N ARG A 132 12.20 -17.80 -4.05
CA ARG A 132 10.73 -17.79 -3.84
C ARG A 132 10.02 -16.90 -4.87
N ILE A 133 10.59 -15.74 -5.22
CA ILE A 133 10.07 -14.89 -6.31
C ILE A 133 10.08 -15.67 -7.63
N GLY A 134 11.19 -16.32 -7.97
CA GLY A 134 11.31 -17.12 -9.19
C GLY A 134 10.29 -18.25 -9.27
N GLU A 135 10.08 -18.97 -8.17
CA GLU A 135 9.07 -20.03 -8.08
C GLU A 135 7.65 -19.51 -8.30
N LEU A 136 7.30 -18.39 -7.65
CA LEU A 136 5.96 -17.79 -7.80
C LEU A 136 5.72 -17.25 -9.22
N LYS A 137 6.73 -16.61 -9.81
CA LYS A 137 6.66 -16.18 -11.21
C LYS A 137 6.47 -17.34 -12.18
N SER A 138 7.09 -18.48 -11.92
CA SER A 138 6.91 -19.70 -12.73
C SER A 138 5.48 -20.27 -12.67
N LYS A 139 4.72 -19.89 -11.65
CA LYS A 139 3.29 -20.20 -11.47
C LYS A 139 2.36 -19.08 -11.96
N ASP A 140 2.90 -18.15 -12.73
CA ASP A 140 2.15 -17.03 -13.33
C ASP A 140 1.65 -15.96 -12.36
N TYR A 141 2.30 -15.81 -11.18
CA TYR A 141 1.96 -14.77 -10.23
C TYR A 141 2.71 -13.45 -10.49
N VAL A 142 2.06 -12.34 -10.19
CA VAL A 142 2.63 -10.99 -10.08
C VAL A 142 3.12 -10.78 -8.66
N ILE A 143 4.40 -10.47 -8.49
CA ILE A 143 5.02 -10.41 -7.18
C ILE A 143 5.16 -8.97 -6.70
N MET A 144 4.61 -8.70 -5.53
CA MET A 144 4.69 -7.42 -4.84
C MET A 144 5.52 -7.57 -3.55
N ASN A 145 6.14 -6.49 -3.08
CA ASN A 145 6.66 -6.52 -1.73
C ASN A 145 5.50 -6.54 -0.72
N GLY A 146 5.65 -7.34 0.31
CA GLY A 146 4.74 -7.40 1.45
C GLY A 146 5.30 -6.65 2.67
N PRO A 147 4.67 -6.83 3.84
CA PRO A 147 5.14 -6.25 5.09
C PRO A 147 6.61 -6.60 5.42
N PRO A 148 7.31 -5.75 6.18
CA PRO A 148 6.82 -4.47 6.69
C PRO A 148 6.75 -3.41 5.59
N PHE A 149 5.63 -2.68 5.54
CA PHE A 149 5.50 -1.50 4.69
C PHE A 149 6.15 -0.33 5.41
N ILE A 150 7.37 0.00 5.00
CA ILE A 150 8.13 1.12 5.55
C ILE A 150 8.24 2.16 4.47
N ASP A 151 7.52 3.25 4.66
CA ASP A 151 7.55 4.41 3.79
C ASP A 151 8.26 5.58 4.47
N ILE A 152 7.85 6.83 4.29
CA ILE A 152 8.66 7.98 4.71
C ILE A 152 7.95 8.79 5.79
N PHE A 153 6.73 9.23 5.53
CA PHE A 153 6.00 10.10 6.44
C PHE A 153 5.36 9.35 7.60
N GLU A 154 4.67 8.24 7.31
CA GLU A 154 3.97 7.48 8.33
C GLU A 154 4.91 6.91 9.41
N PRO A 155 5.98 6.17 9.07
CA PRO A 155 6.89 5.68 10.12
C PRO A 155 7.63 6.81 10.82
N ALA A 156 7.87 7.96 10.17
CA ALA A 156 8.44 9.11 10.84
C ALA A 156 7.50 9.66 11.93
N TRP A 157 6.19 9.80 11.65
CA TRP A 157 5.26 10.25 12.68
C TRP A 157 4.87 9.16 13.68
N TYR A 158 4.91 7.86 13.33
CA TYR A 158 4.76 6.79 14.32
C TYR A 158 5.82 6.90 15.42
N LEU A 159 7.04 7.20 15.03
CA LEU A 159 8.15 7.36 15.96
C LEU A 159 8.17 8.72 16.67
N ARG A 160 7.93 9.82 15.95
CA ARG A 160 8.03 11.19 16.46
C ARG A 160 6.76 11.67 17.16
N GLY A 161 5.62 11.15 16.79
CA GLY A 161 4.28 11.64 17.13
C GLY A 161 3.72 12.51 16.02
N PHE A 162 2.44 12.28 15.68
CA PHE A 162 1.79 12.94 14.54
C PHE A 162 1.80 14.46 14.66
N GLU A 163 1.24 15.00 15.76
CA GLU A 163 1.22 16.44 16.01
C GLU A 163 2.63 17.02 16.07
N GLN A 164 3.56 16.30 16.71
CA GLN A 164 4.92 16.76 16.89
C GLN A 164 5.66 16.87 15.55
N LEU A 165 5.54 15.86 14.68
CA LEU A 165 6.15 15.92 13.35
C LEU A 165 5.55 17.04 12.50
N LEU A 166 4.23 17.23 12.54
CA LEU A 166 3.58 18.33 11.83
C LEU A 166 4.09 19.71 12.31
N MET A 167 4.27 19.88 13.61
CA MET A 167 4.89 21.10 14.15
C MET A 167 6.34 21.25 13.69
N ASP A 168 7.12 20.17 13.72
CA ASP A 168 8.53 20.19 13.34
C ASP A 168 8.72 20.59 11.86
N LEU A 169 7.82 20.19 10.95
CA LEU A 169 7.86 20.61 9.53
C LEU A 169 7.88 22.13 9.34
N HIS A 170 7.33 22.89 10.31
CA HIS A 170 7.24 24.34 10.29
C HIS A 170 8.21 25.03 11.25
N LEU A 171 8.31 24.53 12.48
CA LEU A 171 8.95 25.21 13.60
C LEU A 171 10.36 24.66 13.91
N ASN A 172 10.61 23.41 13.59
CA ASN A 172 11.91 22.76 13.84
C ASN A 172 12.37 21.93 12.62
N PRO A 173 12.73 22.62 11.51
CA PRO A 173 13.07 21.94 10.26
C PRO A 173 14.21 20.92 10.38
N SER A 174 15.15 21.12 11.30
CA SER A 174 16.26 20.17 11.51
C SER A 174 15.81 18.85 12.11
N MET A 175 14.82 18.89 12.99
CA MET A 175 14.21 17.67 13.57
C MET A 175 13.36 16.92 12.51
N ALA A 176 12.52 17.66 11.76
CA ALA A 176 11.76 17.09 10.66
C ALA A 176 12.67 16.45 9.61
N GLU A 177 13.75 17.12 9.24
CA GLU A 177 14.78 16.59 8.32
C GLU A 177 15.36 15.29 8.84
N ALA A 178 15.78 15.23 10.10
CA ALA A 178 16.38 14.02 10.68
C ALA A 178 15.39 12.84 10.68
N CYS A 179 14.13 13.06 11.06
CA CYS A 179 13.09 12.03 11.06
C CYS A 179 12.81 11.50 9.65
N LEU A 180 12.53 12.40 8.71
CA LEU A 180 12.18 12.02 7.33
C LEU A 180 13.37 11.43 6.58
N GLU A 181 14.56 11.98 6.76
CA GLU A 181 15.77 11.49 6.07
C GLU A 181 16.12 10.08 6.49
N ARG A 182 16.00 9.78 7.77
CA ARG A 182 16.27 8.44 8.29
C ARG A 182 15.31 7.39 7.70
N MET A 183 14.02 7.71 7.60
CA MET A 183 13.05 6.81 6.96
C MET A 183 13.31 6.68 5.46
N THR A 184 13.71 7.79 4.81
CA THR A 184 14.06 7.77 3.39
C THR A 184 15.25 6.85 3.09
N ASP A 185 16.27 6.86 3.95
CA ASP A 185 17.43 5.96 3.78
C ASP A 185 17.02 4.50 3.89
N ILE A 186 16.15 4.17 4.85
CA ILE A 186 15.59 2.82 4.99
C ILE A 186 14.79 2.45 3.74
N LYS A 187 13.89 3.32 3.28
CA LYS A 187 13.08 3.07 2.09
C LYS A 187 13.94 2.88 0.83
N CYS A 188 14.97 3.68 0.64
CA CYS A 188 15.90 3.51 -0.48
C CYS A 188 16.63 2.17 -0.42
N ARG A 189 17.08 1.74 0.77
CA ARG A 189 17.74 0.45 0.96
C ARG A 189 16.80 -0.72 0.69
N LEU A 190 15.56 -0.66 1.16
CA LEU A 190 14.51 -1.63 0.84
C LEU A 190 14.20 -1.66 -0.66
N ALA A 191 13.99 -0.49 -1.27
CA ALA A 191 13.71 -0.39 -2.70
C ALA A 191 14.81 -1.05 -3.54
N ARG A 192 16.08 -0.85 -3.16
CA ARG A 192 17.23 -1.53 -3.79
C ARG A 192 17.14 -3.04 -3.66
N ARG A 193 16.91 -3.56 -2.45
CA ARG A 193 16.91 -5.01 -2.19
C ARG A 193 15.73 -5.71 -2.86
N TYR A 194 14.53 -5.16 -2.80
CA TYR A 194 13.36 -5.71 -3.51
C TYR A 194 13.55 -5.71 -5.03
N SER A 195 14.11 -4.63 -5.58
CA SER A 195 14.42 -4.56 -7.02
C SER A 195 15.49 -5.56 -7.43
N GLN A 196 16.53 -5.78 -6.60
CA GLN A 196 17.55 -6.82 -6.81
C GLN A 196 16.96 -8.23 -6.74
N ALA A 197 16.01 -8.45 -5.82
CA ALA A 197 15.35 -9.74 -5.68
C ALA A 197 14.38 -10.02 -6.83
N GLY A 198 13.99 -9.00 -7.60
CA GLY A 198 13.17 -9.12 -8.79
C GLY A 198 11.67 -9.09 -8.57
N VAL A 199 11.15 -8.33 -7.59
CA VAL A 199 9.71 -8.07 -7.50
C VAL A 199 9.20 -7.39 -8.78
N ASP A 200 7.95 -7.61 -9.15
CA ASP A 200 7.32 -6.98 -10.30
C ASP A 200 6.78 -5.60 -9.97
N VAL A 201 6.19 -5.47 -8.79
CA VAL A 201 5.59 -4.24 -8.29
C VAL A 201 6.24 -3.88 -6.95
N LEU A 202 6.70 -2.65 -6.84
CA LEU A 202 7.24 -2.11 -5.59
C LEU A 202 6.28 -1.04 -5.04
N ILE A 203 5.78 -1.32 -3.85
CA ILE A 203 4.83 -0.46 -3.16
C ILE A 203 5.59 0.66 -2.45
N PHE A 204 5.22 1.86 -2.78
CA PHE A 204 5.49 3.10 -2.05
C PHE A 204 4.17 3.64 -1.53
N GLY A 205 4.20 4.43 -0.48
CA GLY A 205 2.99 5.07 0.00
C GLY A 205 3.23 5.77 1.32
N ASP A 206 2.34 6.63 1.63
CA ASP A 206 2.15 7.28 2.91
C ASP A 206 0.71 7.82 2.88
N ASP A 207 -0.07 7.60 3.90
CA ASP A 207 -1.40 8.20 4.00
C ASP A 207 -1.27 9.69 4.26
N ILE A 208 -1.47 10.46 3.19
CA ILE A 208 -1.35 11.93 3.16
C ILE A 208 -2.67 12.63 2.86
N GLY A 209 -3.73 11.85 2.62
CA GLY A 209 -5.08 12.31 2.36
C GLY A 209 -6.04 12.04 3.51
N GLU A 210 -7.09 12.82 3.58
CA GLU A 210 -8.32 12.58 4.29
C GLU A 210 -9.50 12.63 3.28
N GLU A 211 -10.72 12.42 3.72
CA GLU A 211 -11.86 12.30 2.80
C GLU A 211 -11.99 13.49 1.82
N ARG A 212 -11.70 14.71 2.28
CA ARG A 212 -11.93 15.95 1.49
C ARG A 212 -10.66 16.63 0.99
N ASN A 213 -9.59 16.50 1.73
CA ASN A 213 -8.34 17.24 1.49
C ASN A 213 -7.12 16.42 1.84
N MET A 214 -5.96 16.97 1.57
CA MET A 214 -4.71 16.42 2.08
C MET A 214 -4.50 16.78 3.55
N ILE A 215 -3.85 15.89 4.30
CA ILE A 215 -3.36 16.15 5.67
C ILE A 215 -2.28 17.24 5.66
N LEU A 216 -1.39 17.18 4.68
CA LEU A 216 -0.37 18.19 4.42
C LEU A 216 -0.80 19.07 3.26
N SER A 217 -0.50 20.39 3.31
CA SER A 217 -0.69 21.19 2.11
C SER A 217 0.19 20.67 0.97
N PRO A 218 -0.24 20.82 -0.31
CA PRO A 218 0.56 20.41 -1.45
C PRO A 218 1.97 21.02 -1.46
N GLU A 219 2.14 22.25 -0.96
CA GLU A 219 3.44 22.92 -0.86
C GLU A 219 4.35 22.24 0.16
N ILE A 220 3.83 21.87 1.33
CA ILE A 220 4.56 21.14 2.37
C ILE A 220 4.95 19.75 1.85
N TRP A 221 4.02 19.05 1.23
CA TRP A 221 4.30 17.75 0.62
C TRP A 221 5.39 17.85 -0.47
N ARG A 222 5.29 18.84 -1.39
CA ARG A 222 6.30 19.07 -2.43
C ARG A 222 7.68 19.39 -1.86
N ARG A 223 7.72 20.14 -0.76
CA ARG A 223 8.97 20.50 -0.09
C ARG A 223 9.62 19.29 0.59
N TRP A 224 8.84 18.50 1.34
CA TRP A 224 9.37 17.51 2.26
C TRP A 224 9.33 16.07 1.73
N LEU A 225 8.26 15.66 1.07
CA LEU A 225 8.04 14.26 0.69
C LEU A 225 8.37 13.97 -0.77
N LYS A 226 7.98 14.82 -1.71
CA LYS A 226 8.23 14.62 -3.15
C LYS A 226 9.70 14.30 -3.48
N PRO A 227 10.72 15.05 -3.00
CA PRO A 227 12.11 14.75 -3.34
C PRO A 227 12.60 13.42 -2.76
N ARG A 228 12.06 13.02 -1.62
CA ARG A 228 12.38 11.75 -0.94
C ARG A 228 11.78 10.56 -1.66
N LEU A 229 10.49 10.65 -2.01
CA LEU A 229 9.82 9.65 -2.83
C LEU A 229 10.53 9.46 -4.18
N ARG A 230 10.85 10.57 -4.87
CA ARG A 230 11.62 10.52 -6.13
C ARG A 230 12.96 9.80 -5.96
N ARG A 231 13.68 10.04 -4.85
CA ARG A 231 14.95 9.37 -4.56
C ARG A 231 14.76 7.85 -4.39
N ALA A 232 13.73 7.43 -3.66
CA ALA A 232 13.43 6.02 -3.43
C ALA A 232 13.03 5.30 -4.72
N ILE A 233 12.14 5.89 -5.52
CA ILE A 233 11.71 5.36 -6.83
C ILE A 233 12.92 5.27 -7.78
N ARG A 234 13.73 6.33 -7.88
CA ARG A 234 14.94 6.30 -8.70
C ARG A 234 15.89 5.18 -8.29
N THR A 235 16.08 4.98 -6.99
CA THR A 235 16.93 3.88 -6.47
C THR A 235 16.41 2.51 -6.94
N ALA A 236 15.09 2.30 -6.95
CA ALA A 236 14.50 1.06 -7.47
C ALA A 236 14.73 0.89 -8.97
N LYS A 237 14.42 1.92 -9.75
CA LYS A 237 14.52 1.91 -11.22
C LYS A 237 15.97 1.84 -11.73
N GLU A 238 16.96 2.35 -11.01
CA GLU A 238 18.39 2.18 -11.32
C GLU A 238 18.85 0.71 -11.22
N ILE A 239 18.19 -0.10 -10.39
CA ILE A 239 18.47 -1.52 -10.22
C ILE A 239 17.65 -2.38 -11.19
N ASN A 240 16.36 -2.11 -11.26
CA ASN A 240 15.43 -2.80 -12.15
C ASN A 240 14.55 -1.77 -12.86
N PRO A 241 14.88 -1.37 -14.10
CA PRO A 241 14.06 -0.41 -14.87
C PRO A 241 12.62 -0.84 -15.08
N GLU A 242 12.35 -2.15 -15.09
CA GLU A 242 11.03 -2.74 -15.34
C GLU A 242 10.15 -2.85 -14.09
N VAL A 243 10.69 -2.60 -12.88
CA VAL A 243 9.87 -2.67 -11.66
C VAL A 243 8.79 -1.59 -11.71
N ILE A 244 7.54 -1.98 -11.50
CA ILE A 244 6.40 -1.06 -11.52
C ILE A 244 6.30 -0.37 -10.16
N CYS A 245 6.25 0.96 -10.16
CA CYS A 245 6.14 1.78 -8.96
C CYS A 245 4.66 2.08 -8.65
N TYR A 246 4.17 1.47 -7.58
CA TYR A 246 2.83 1.63 -7.05
C TYR A 246 2.87 2.60 -5.87
N TYR A 247 1.93 3.55 -5.81
CA TYR A 247 1.80 4.48 -4.69
C TYR A 247 0.46 4.32 -4.01
N HIS A 248 0.50 4.13 -2.69
CA HIS A 248 -0.68 4.04 -1.83
C HIS A 248 -0.85 5.33 -1.03
N SER A 249 -2.06 5.85 -1.00
CA SER A 249 -2.52 6.83 -0.02
C SER A 249 -4.04 6.83 0.02
N ASP A 250 -4.60 6.57 1.16
CA ASP A 250 -6.02 6.80 1.36
C ASP A 250 -6.39 8.28 1.25
N GLY A 251 -7.67 8.54 0.94
CA GLY A 251 -8.24 9.87 0.90
C GLY A 251 -8.01 10.65 -0.40
N ASN A 252 -8.24 11.95 -0.31
CA ASN A 252 -8.15 12.85 -1.44
C ASN A 252 -6.75 13.45 -1.57
N ILE A 253 -5.97 12.94 -2.52
CA ILE A 253 -4.63 13.43 -2.85
C ILE A 253 -4.53 14.00 -4.27
N GLU A 254 -5.67 14.33 -4.88
CA GLU A 254 -5.76 14.77 -6.26
C GLU A 254 -4.78 15.90 -6.61
N SER A 255 -4.59 16.85 -5.69
CA SER A 255 -3.73 18.04 -5.91
C SER A 255 -2.24 17.72 -6.12
N VAL A 256 -1.79 16.50 -5.82
CA VAL A 256 -0.41 16.06 -6.01
C VAL A 256 -0.25 14.90 -7.00
N ILE A 257 -1.33 14.46 -7.66
CA ILE A 257 -1.24 13.42 -8.70
C ILE A 257 -0.22 13.77 -9.80
N PRO A 258 -0.20 15.00 -10.36
CA PRO A 258 0.83 15.36 -11.33
C PRO A 258 2.26 15.23 -10.80
N ASP A 259 2.46 15.56 -9.54
CA ASP A 259 3.75 15.44 -8.88
C ASP A 259 4.16 13.97 -8.66
N LEU A 260 3.20 13.09 -8.33
CA LEU A 260 3.43 11.65 -8.22
C LEU A 260 3.88 11.06 -9.56
N ILE A 261 3.22 11.41 -10.66
CA ILE A 261 3.62 11.02 -12.02
C ILE A 261 5.07 11.48 -12.31
N GLU A 262 5.41 12.72 -11.98
CA GLU A 262 6.77 13.24 -12.15
C GLU A 262 7.83 12.48 -11.32
N THR A 263 7.44 11.89 -10.20
CA THR A 263 8.38 11.08 -9.40
C THR A 263 8.60 9.69 -9.96
N GLY A 264 7.76 9.24 -10.89
CA GLY A 264 7.83 7.93 -11.53
C GLY A 264 6.82 6.92 -11.00
N VAL A 265 5.73 7.36 -10.35
CA VAL A 265 4.60 6.51 -9.98
C VAL A 265 3.85 6.07 -11.23
N GLU A 266 3.55 4.78 -11.34
CA GLU A 266 2.88 4.15 -12.49
C GLU A 266 1.50 3.61 -12.11
N ILE A 267 1.29 3.25 -10.84
CA ILE A 267 -0.01 2.81 -10.31
C ILE A 267 -0.38 3.68 -9.12
N LEU A 268 -1.60 4.20 -9.09
CA LEU A 268 -2.15 4.95 -7.98
C LEU A 268 -3.27 4.17 -7.29
N ASN A 269 -3.19 4.03 -5.97
CA ASN A 269 -4.12 3.29 -5.12
C ASN A 269 -4.34 3.99 -3.77
N PRO A 270 -5.56 3.91 -3.23
CA PRO A 270 -6.78 3.63 -3.96
C PRO A 270 -7.33 4.88 -4.65
N ILE A 271 -8.16 4.68 -5.66
CA ILE A 271 -9.00 5.75 -6.18
C ILE A 271 -10.36 5.60 -5.50
N GLN A 272 -10.52 6.27 -4.37
CA GLN A 272 -11.72 6.15 -3.54
C GLN A 272 -12.87 7.00 -4.10
N PRO A 273 -13.99 6.37 -4.56
CA PRO A 273 -15.14 7.12 -5.10
C PRO A 273 -15.79 8.09 -4.11
N GLU A 274 -15.61 7.82 -2.81
CA GLU A 274 -16.09 8.69 -1.73
C GLU A 274 -15.26 9.97 -1.58
N CYS A 275 -14.02 9.98 -2.10
CA CYS A 275 -13.07 11.09 -1.95
C CYS A 275 -12.84 11.85 -3.26
N VAL A 276 -12.81 11.14 -4.39
CA VAL A 276 -12.51 11.70 -5.72
C VAL A 276 -13.41 11.06 -6.78
N ASP A 277 -13.60 11.73 -7.92
CA ASP A 277 -14.31 11.16 -9.07
C ASP A 277 -13.37 10.30 -9.92
N PRO A 278 -13.52 8.94 -9.91
CA PRO A 278 -12.63 8.05 -10.65
C PRO A 278 -12.63 8.29 -12.15
N LEU A 279 -13.79 8.69 -12.72
CA LEU A 279 -13.89 8.96 -14.16
C LEU A 279 -13.08 10.19 -14.55
N ARG A 280 -13.16 11.25 -13.74
CA ARG A 280 -12.35 12.44 -13.93
C ARG A 280 -10.84 12.15 -13.81
N ILE A 281 -10.44 11.40 -12.78
CA ILE A 281 -9.04 10.98 -12.63
C ILE A 281 -8.58 10.17 -13.85
N LYS A 282 -9.41 9.25 -14.35
CA LYS A 282 -9.09 8.48 -15.57
C LYS A 282 -8.93 9.38 -16.79
N GLN A 283 -9.82 10.36 -16.98
CA GLN A 283 -9.77 11.28 -18.11
C GLN A 283 -8.52 12.17 -18.09
N GLU A 284 -8.15 12.67 -16.92
CA GLU A 284 -7.02 13.59 -16.74
C GLU A 284 -5.66 12.88 -16.74
N TYR A 285 -5.56 11.73 -16.07
CA TYR A 285 -4.28 11.08 -15.80
C TYR A 285 -4.16 9.65 -16.34
N GLY A 286 -5.21 9.08 -16.88
CA GLY A 286 -5.23 7.67 -17.33
C GLY A 286 -4.35 7.34 -18.53
N GLN A 287 -3.65 8.32 -19.10
CA GLN A 287 -2.59 8.12 -20.12
C GLN A 287 -1.20 7.94 -19.45
N ALA A 288 -1.07 8.18 -18.16
CA ALA A 288 0.17 8.11 -17.40
C ALA A 288 0.08 7.19 -16.18
N LEU A 289 -1.14 6.91 -15.71
CA LEU A 289 -1.38 6.12 -14.50
C LEU A 289 -2.34 4.96 -14.75
N THR A 290 -2.04 3.84 -14.12
CA THR A 290 -3.00 2.78 -13.85
C THR A 290 -3.73 3.09 -12.55
N LEU A 291 -5.05 3.05 -12.59
CA LEU A 291 -5.90 3.22 -11.41
C LEU A 291 -6.12 1.86 -10.75
N TRP A 292 -5.82 1.78 -9.45
CA TRP A 292 -6.06 0.59 -8.65
C TRP A 292 -7.02 0.93 -7.51
N GLY A 293 -8.02 0.12 -7.29
CA GLY A 293 -9.12 0.39 -6.37
C GLY A 293 -10.39 0.69 -7.14
N THR A 294 -11.12 1.72 -6.78
CA THR A 294 -12.34 2.22 -7.44
C THR A 294 -13.65 1.63 -6.95
N ILE A 295 -13.64 0.54 -6.17
CA ILE A 295 -14.85 -0.07 -5.60
C ILE A 295 -14.96 0.36 -4.12
N GLY A 296 -15.91 1.24 -3.82
CA GLY A 296 -16.05 1.87 -2.51
C GLY A 296 -16.36 0.87 -1.39
N THR A 297 -15.60 0.95 -0.29
CA THR A 297 -15.76 0.10 0.89
C THR A 297 -16.59 0.76 2.00
N GLN A 298 -16.91 2.05 1.89
CA GLN A 298 -17.70 2.75 2.90
C GLN A 298 -19.21 2.58 2.69
N ARG A 299 -19.66 2.41 1.46
CA ARG A 299 -21.10 2.35 1.13
C ARG A 299 -21.46 1.20 0.22
N LEU A 300 -20.75 1.03 -0.90
CA LEU A 300 -21.11 0.05 -1.92
C LEU A 300 -20.98 -1.38 -1.37
N MET A 301 -19.77 -1.76 -0.96
CA MET A 301 -19.52 -3.14 -0.55
C MET A 301 -20.34 -3.57 0.67
N PRO A 302 -20.49 -2.77 1.75
CA PRO A 302 -21.24 -3.21 2.94
C PRO A 302 -22.75 -3.09 2.82
N PHE A 303 -23.28 -2.12 2.06
CA PHE A 303 -24.70 -1.77 2.17
C PHE A 303 -25.51 -1.87 0.87
N ALA A 304 -24.86 -2.04 -0.29
CA ALA A 304 -25.56 -2.22 -1.53
C ALA A 304 -26.08 -3.67 -1.69
N THR A 305 -27.04 -3.86 -2.56
CA THR A 305 -27.46 -5.20 -3.00
C THR A 305 -26.42 -5.81 -3.94
N PRO A 306 -26.33 -7.15 -4.06
CA PRO A 306 -25.44 -7.80 -5.03
C PRO A 306 -25.63 -7.29 -6.47
N GLN A 307 -26.88 -6.97 -6.86
CA GLN A 307 -27.15 -6.43 -8.19
C GLN A 307 -26.56 -5.02 -8.39
N GLU A 308 -26.59 -4.16 -7.37
CA GLU A 308 -25.97 -2.82 -7.41
C GLU A 308 -24.46 -2.94 -7.47
N VAL A 309 -23.85 -3.88 -6.73
CA VAL A 309 -22.40 -4.17 -6.81
C VAL A 309 -22.06 -4.61 -8.24
N THR A 310 -22.76 -5.59 -8.80
CA THR A 310 -22.58 -6.06 -10.18
C THR A 310 -22.65 -4.91 -11.20
N ASN A 311 -23.68 -4.09 -11.10
CA ASN A 311 -23.88 -2.98 -12.03
C ASN A 311 -22.75 -1.94 -11.93
N THR A 312 -22.32 -1.61 -10.70
CA THR A 312 -21.25 -0.66 -10.45
C THR A 312 -19.92 -1.18 -11.00
N VAL A 313 -19.57 -2.43 -10.71
CA VAL A 313 -18.33 -3.07 -11.21
C VAL A 313 -18.29 -3.07 -12.72
N LYS A 314 -19.35 -3.52 -13.38
CA LYS A 314 -19.41 -3.52 -14.86
C LYS A 314 -19.30 -2.13 -15.46
N THR A 315 -19.94 -1.13 -14.86
CA THR A 315 -19.83 0.26 -15.29
C THR A 315 -18.41 0.76 -15.14
N THR A 316 -17.78 0.50 -13.98
CA THR A 316 -16.39 0.87 -13.71
C THR A 316 -15.42 0.27 -14.74
N ILE A 317 -15.57 -1.02 -15.07
CA ILE A 317 -14.74 -1.68 -16.09
C ILE A 317 -14.91 -1.03 -17.45
N ARG A 318 -16.15 -0.74 -17.86
CA ARG A 318 -16.44 -0.13 -19.17
C ARG A 318 -15.90 1.31 -19.28
N GLU A 319 -16.06 2.10 -18.22
CA GLU A 319 -15.70 3.51 -18.23
C GLU A 319 -14.22 3.77 -17.95
N LEU A 320 -13.59 2.96 -17.09
CA LEU A 320 -12.19 3.17 -16.69
C LEU A 320 -11.21 2.18 -17.35
N GLY A 321 -11.69 0.98 -17.72
CA GLY A 321 -10.86 -0.10 -18.27
C GLY A 321 -10.77 -0.16 -19.81
N TYR A 322 -11.47 0.72 -20.54
CA TYR A 322 -11.64 0.63 -21.99
C TYR A 322 -10.33 0.58 -22.79
N ASN A 323 -9.26 1.15 -22.25
CA ASN A 323 -7.92 1.19 -22.85
C ASN A 323 -6.83 0.59 -21.94
N GLY A 324 -7.21 -0.26 -20.98
CA GLY A 324 -6.32 -0.70 -19.91
C GLY A 324 -6.13 0.36 -18.83
N GLY A 325 -5.06 0.26 -18.05
CA GLY A 325 -4.78 1.20 -16.96
C GLY A 325 -5.81 1.13 -15.83
N LEU A 326 -6.30 -0.10 -15.53
CA LEU A 326 -7.23 -0.37 -14.44
C LEU A 326 -6.92 -1.71 -13.80
N VAL A 327 -6.88 -1.74 -12.47
CA VAL A 327 -6.98 -2.93 -11.63
C VAL A 327 -8.19 -2.74 -10.72
N ILE A 328 -9.23 -3.55 -10.91
CA ILE A 328 -10.43 -3.49 -10.07
C ILE A 328 -10.08 -3.99 -8.67
N ALA A 329 -10.40 -3.19 -7.67
CA ALA A 329 -10.26 -3.59 -6.27
C ALA A 329 -11.22 -2.78 -5.39
N PRO A 330 -11.67 -3.34 -4.26
CA PRO A 330 -12.14 -2.54 -3.15
C PRO A 330 -11.06 -1.54 -2.72
N THR A 331 -11.49 -0.37 -2.25
CA THR A 331 -10.56 0.71 -1.89
C THR A 331 -9.76 0.43 -0.63
N HIS A 332 -10.17 -0.53 0.18
CA HIS A 332 -9.48 -1.00 1.37
C HIS A 332 -9.78 -2.50 1.59
N ILE A 333 -9.20 -3.09 2.64
CA ILE A 333 -9.53 -4.44 3.11
C ILE A 333 -11.04 -4.56 3.31
N LEU A 334 -11.61 -5.69 2.92
CA LEU A 334 -13.03 -5.98 3.16
C LEU A 334 -13.23 -6.37 4.62
N GLU A 335 -14.06 -5.59 5.31
CA GLU A 335 -14.34 -5.69 6.73
C GLU A 335 -15.57 -6.57 7.03
N PRO A 336 -15.84 -6.97 8.29
CA PRO A 336 -16.87 -7.95 8.62
C PRO A 336 -18.30 -7.58 8.22
N GLU A 337 -18.58 -6.29 8.03
CA GLU A 337 -19.89 -5.79 7.59
C GLU A 337 -20.19 -6.05 6.12
N VAL A 338 -19.19 -6.48 5.33
CA VAL A 338 -19.39 -6.76 3.90
C VAL A 338 -20.07 -8.13 3.74
N PRO A 339 -21.31 -8.19 3.18
CA PRO A 339 -21.97 -9.45 2.92
C PRO A 339 -21.17 -10.31 1.94
N TRP A 340 -21.10 -11.61 2.22
CA TRP A 340 -20.41 -12.56 1.35
C TRP A 340 -20.94 -12.54 -0.09
N GLU A 341 -22.24 -12.36 -0.25
CA GLU A 341 -22.92 -12.25 -1.53
C GLU A 341 -22.43 -11.05 -2.36
N ASN A 342 -22.00 -9.97 -1.71
CA ASN A 342 -21.43 -8.81 -2.39
C ASN A 342 -19.98 -9.08 -2.86
N ILE A 343 -19.22 -9.90 -2.12
CA ILE A 343 -17.89 -10.36 -2.56
C ILE A 343 -18.02 -11.24 -3.81
N LEU A 344 -18.96 -12.17 -3.81
CA LEU A 344 -19.24 -13.01 -4.99
C LEU A 344 -19.72 -12.17 -6.18
N ALA A 345 -20.63 -11.22 -5.95
CA ALA A 345 -21.12 -10.33 -7.00
C ALA A 345 -20.02 -9.46 -7.63
N LEU A 346 -19.02 -9.03 -6.83
CA LEU A 346 -17.83 -8.36 -7.33
C LEU A 346 -17.04 -9.25 -8.31
N VAL A 347 -16.72 -10.48 -7.90
CA VAL A 347 -15.94 -11.42 -8.70
C VAL A 347 -16.69 -11.84 -9.97
N ASP A 348 -17.96 -12.24 -9.83
CA ASP A 348 -18.80 -12.66 -10.96
C ASP A 348 -18.92 -11.55 -12.01
N ALA A 349 -19.10 -10.29 -11.57
CA ALA A 349 -19.21 -9.15 -12.47
C ALA A 349 -17.91 -8.89 -13.27
N ILE A 350 -16.76 -9.12 -12.66
CA ILE A 350 -15.45 -8.98 -13.34
C ILE A 350 -15.27 -10.08 -14.40
N GLU A 351 -15.66 -11.32 -14.06
CA GLU A 351 -15.55 -12.46 -14.99
C GLU A 351 -16.52 -12.32 -16.18
N GLU A 352 -17.71 -11.78 -15.95
CA GLU A 352 -18.72 -11.56 -17.01
C GLU A 352 -18.36 -10.40 -17.95
N GLU A 353 -17.54 -9.43 -17.52
CA GLU A 353 -17.06 -8.31 -18.34
C GLU A 353 -15.68 -8.59 -18.95
N ALA A 354 -15.31 -9.85 -19.18
CA ALA A 354 -14.15 -10.19 -19.99
C ALA A 354 -14.32 -9.65 -21.44
N PHE A 355 -13.24 -9.14 -22.03
CA PHE A 355 -13.25 -8.44 -23.32
C PHE A 355 -13.07 -9.39 -24.50
#